data_cb01ab3415aa7ab50cfe7cf420876989
#
_entry.id   cb01ab3415aa7ab50cfe7cf420876989
#
_cell.length_a   1.000
_cell.length_b   1.000
_cell.length_c   1.000
_cell.angle_alpha   90.00
_cell.angle_beta   90.00
_cell.angle_gamma   90.00
#
_symmetry.space_group_name_H-M   'P 1'
#
loop_
_entity.id
_entity.type
_entity.pdbx_description
1 polymer ?
#
loop_
_entity_poly.entity_id
_entity_poly.type
_entity_poly.pdbx_seq_one_letter_code
_entity_poly.pdbx_strand_id
1 'polypeptide(L)'
;MYLLVVAFILLVIYLIPTYIKPRIITDFISEDERQYIMKKAEKRFKTSTVSSDMTVDKETRDSETAWLELSDPVVRRVAERCVSLTDRPLVNCESLQVLRYKEGGKYKPHQDTFNDMGDNKRMYTVILALNDEYEGGETEFPNLGKEYKMKAGEALFFHTLDNYELMTSKALHGGKPVKSGEKWICNLWVHKYQYDEQIL
;
A
#
# COMPACT_ATOMS: atom_id res chain seq x y z
N MET A 1 -32.51 26.10 -24.53
CA MET A 1 -31.09 26.04 -24.96
C MET A 1 -30.13 26.09 -23.77
N TYR A 2 -30.25 27.07 -22.89
CA TYR A 2 -29.35 27.23 -21.71
C TYR A 2 -29.38 26.03 -20.75
N LEU A 3 -30.54 25.50 -20.40
CA LEU A 3 -30.71 24.33 -19.53
C LEU A 3 -30.07 23.07 -20.12
N LEU A 4 -30.13 22.85 -21.43
CA LEU A 4 -29.48 21.72 -22.08
C LEU A 4 -27.95 21.83 -22.07
N VAL A 5 -27.41 23.05 -22.23
CA VAL A 5 -25.97 23.30 -22.14
C VAL A 5 -25.46 23.06 -20.72
N VAL A 6 -26.16 23.54 -19.71
CA VAL A 6 -25.84 23.33 -18.28
C VAL A 6 -25.90 21.83 -17.95
N ALA A 7 -26.93 21.12 -18.36
CA ALA A 7 -27.07 19.68 -18.15
C ALA A 7 -25.94 18.89 -18.82
N PHE A 8 -25.55 19.29 -20.04
CA PHE A 8 -24.42 18.67 -20.76
C PHE A 8 -23.10 18.92 -20.04
N ILE A 9 -22.83 20.15 -19.56
CA ILE A 9 -21.62 20.46 -18.78
C ILE A 9 -21.56 19.65 -17.48
N LEU A 10 -22.67 19.56 -16.75
CA LEU A 10 -22.75 18.77 -15.52
C LEU A 10 -22.53 17.27 -15.79
N LEU A 11 -23.07 16.74 -16.90
CA LEU A 11 -22.84 15.36 -17.34
C LEU A 11 -21.35 15.13 -17.67
N VAL A 12 -20.72 16.05 -18.40
CA VAL A 12 -19.28 15.95 -18.72
C VAL A 12 -18.44 15.97 -17.46
N ILE A 13 -18.72 16.87 -16.51
CA ILE A 13 -18.03 16.94 -15.22
C ILE A 13 -18.20 15.63 -14.42
N TYR A 14 -19.41 15.09 -14.41
CA TYR A 14 -19.71 13.81 -13.74
C TYR A 14 -18.94 12.64 -14.34
N LEU A 15 -18.68 12.65 -15.64
CA LEU A 15 -17.94 11.59 -16.36
C LEU A 15 -16.42 11.70 -16.23
N ILE A 16 -15.88 12.78 -15.64
CA ILE A 16 -14.43 12.91 -15.43
C ILE A 16 -13.98 11.98 -14.31
N PRO A 17 -13.00 11.06 -14.56
CA PRO A 17 -12.45 10.22 -13.51
C PRO A 17 -11.81 11.06 -12.40
N THR A 18 -12.17 10.77 -11.15
CA THR A 18 -11.60 11.42 -9.97
C THR A 18 -10.78 10.44 -9.16
N TYR A 19 -9.78 10.95 -8.43
CA TYR A 19 -8.91 10.15 -7.59
C TYR A 19 -8.81 10.76 -6.20
N ILE A 20 -9.01 9.93 -5.16
CA ILE A 20 -8.85 10.34 -3.76
C ILE A 20 -7.39 10.29 -3.42
N LYS A 21 -6.81 11.45 -3.06
CA LYS A 21 -5.36 11.57 -2.77
C LYS A 21 -4.97 10.76 -1.55
N PRO A 22 -3.73 10.21 -1.53
CA PRO A 22 -3.16 9.55 -0.36
C PRO A 22 -3.18 10.47 0.87
N ARG A 23 -3.37 9.88 2.06
CA ARG A 23 -3.37 10.61 3.32
C ARG A 23 -2.63 9.85 4.42
N ILE A 24 -1.94 10.59 5.29
CA ILE A 24 -1.37 10.06 6.53
C ILE A 24 -2.44 10.08 7.62
N ILE A 25 -2.42 9.04 8.45
CA ILE A 25 -3.21 8.91 9.67
C ILE A 25 -2.21 8.71 10.80
N THR A 26 -2.21 9.65 11.76
CA THR A 26 -1.29 9.64 12.91
C THR A 26 -1.79 8.71 14.00
N ASP A 27 -0.88 8.25 14.85
CA ASP A 27 -1.18 7.40 16.02
C ASP A 27 -2.01 6.15 15.67
N PHE A 28 -1.69 5.55 14.52
CA PHE A 28 -2.49 4.48 13.95
C PHE A 28 -2.20 3.10 14.55
N ILE A 29 -0.93 2.80 14.82
CA ILE A 29 -0.51 1.58 15.51
C ILE A 29 0.39 1.92 16.69
N SER A 30 0.23 1.18 17.80
CA SER A 30 1.01 1.40 19.01
C SER A 30 2.45 0.91 18.88
N GLU A 31 3.31 1.37 19.80
CA GLU A 31 4.68 0.88 19.88
C GLU A 31 4.74 -0.63 20.12
N ASP A 32 3.92 -1.16 21.02
CA ASP A 32 3.88 -2.60 21.31
C ASP A 32 3.49 -3.42 20.08
N GLU A 33 2.53 -2.94 19.29
CA GLU A 33 2.14 -3.59 18.03
C GLU A 33 3.27 -3.56 16.99
N ARG A 34 3.98 -2.42 16.85
CA ARG A 34 5.13 -2.28 15.95
C ARG A 34 6.24 -3.24 16.33
N GLN A 35 6.65 -3.24 17.60
CA GLN A 35 7.71 -4.10 18.13
C GLN A 35 7.36 -5.58 17.97
N TYR A 36 6.10 -5.95 18.25
CA TYR A 36 5.62 -7.31 18.06
C TYR A 36 5.75 -7.76 16.59
N ILE A 37 5.27 -6.93 15.65
CA ILE A 37 5.33 -7.22 14.21
C ILE A 37 6.77 -7.34 13.74
N MET A 38 7.66 -6.41 14.11
CA MET A 38 9.07 -6.43 13.74
C MET A 38 9.76 -7.71 14.25
N LYS A 39 9.60 -8.03 15.53
CA LYS A 39 10.16 -9.24 16.15
C LYS A 39 9.67 -10.53 15.47
N LYS A 40 8.39 -10.58 15.09
CA LYS A 40 7.81 -11.73 14.43
C LYS A 40 8.29 -11.90 13.00
N ALA A 41 8.51 -10.81 12.27
CA ALA A 41 9.00 -10.80 10.90
C ALA A 41 10.52 -11.11 10.81
N GLU A 42 11.31 -10.73 11.81
CA GLU A 42 12.77 -10.76 11.76
C GLU A 42 13.36 -12.09 11.28
N LYS A 43 12.81 -13.23 11.74
CA LYS A 43 13.27 -14.58 11.37
C LYS A 43 12.66 -15.13 10.07
N ARG A 44 11.80 -14.35 9.41
CA ARG A 44 11.03 -14.78 8.23
C ARG A 44 11.42 -14.06 6.95
N PHE A 45 12.32 -13.08 7.02
CA PHE A 45 12.72 -12.31 5.87
C PHE A 45 13.38 -13.16 4.79
N LYS A 46 12.91 -12.91 3.56
CA LYS A 46 13.51 -13.38 2.30
C LYS A 46 13.72 -12.19 1.39
N THR A 47 14.67 -12.29 0.44
CA THR A 47 14.81 -11.27 -0.61
C THR A 47 13.46 -11.07 -1.30
N SER A 48 13.04 -9.81 -1.45
CA SER A 48 11.79 -9.48 -2.13
C SER A 48 11.88 -9.82 -3.62
N THR A 49 10.75 -10.24 -4.16
CA THR A 49 10.57 -10.51 -5.59
C THR A 49 9.77 -9.39 -6.25
N VAL A 50 9.82 -9.30 -7.56
CA VAL A 50 8.99 -8.43 -8.39
C VAL A 50 8.15 -9.29 -9.31
N SER A 51 6.97 -8.78 -9.70
CA SER A 51 6.05 -9.41 -10.65
C SER A 51 5.45 -10.77 -10.19
N SER A 52 4.50 -11.27 -10.96
CA SER A 52 3.81 -12.54 -10.74
C SER A 52 4.72 -13.77 -10.91
N ASP A 53 5.83 -13.64 -11.65
CA ASP A 53 6.82 -14.70 -11.86
C ASP A 53 7.81 -14.85 -10.70
N MET A 54 7.66 -14.08 -9.61
CA MET A 54 8.46 -14.15 -8.40
C MET A 54 9.97 -13.98 -8.64
N THR A 55 10.36 -13.20 -9.67
CA THR A 55 11.78 -12.93 -9.95
C THR A 55 12.40 -11.96 -8.97
N VAL A 56 13.69 -12.11 -8.69
CA VAL A 56 14.49 -11.16 -7.90
C VAL A 56 15.15 -10.17 -8.86
N ASP A 57 14.73 -8.91 -8.78
CA ASP A 57 15.32 -7.79 -9.53
C ASP A 57 15.62 -6.62 -8.59
N LYS A 58 16.85 -6.57 -8.09
CA LYS A 58 17.31 -5.53 -7.16
C LYS A 58 17.38 -4.13 -7.77
N GLU A 59 17.44 -4.01 -9.09
CA GLU A 59 17.40 -2.72 -9.76
C GLU A 59 15.99 -2.10 -9.68
N THR A 60 14.96 -2.94 -9.66
CA THR A 60 13.56 -2.54 -9.52
C THR A 60 13.16 -2.49 -8.05
N ARG A 61 13.51 -3.53 -7.26
CA ARG A 61 13.16 -3.63 -5.84
C ARG A 61 14.30 -4.25 -5.04
N ASP A 62 14.92 -3.46 -4.17
CA ASP A 62 15.93 -3.93 -3.22
C ASP A 62 15.37 -3.82 -1.80
N SER A 63 14.82 -4.92 -1.31
CA SER A 63 14.22 -5.06 0.03
C SER A 63 14.16 -6.52 0.44
N GLU A 64 13.80 -6.75 1.70
CA GLU A 64 13.48 -8.07 2.25
C GLU A 64 12.01 -8.08 2.65
N THR A 65 11.32 -9.21 2.44
CA THR A 65 9.88 -9.41 2.71
C THR A 65 9.67 -10.55 3.69
N ALA A 66 8.79 -10.34 4.66
CA ALA A 66 8.21 -11.37 5.51
C ALA A 66 6.68 -11.25 5.48
N TRP A 67 5.98 -12.38 5.41
CA TRP A 67 4.53 -12.44 5.46
C TRP A 67 4.05 -12.88 6.82
N LEU A 68 3.05 -12.19 7.38
CA LEU A 68 2.42 -12.51 8.66
C LEU A 68 0.93 -12.76 8.45
N GLU A 69 0.51 -13.95 8.88
CA GLU A 69 -0.87 -14.41 8.74
C GLU A 69 -1.85 -13.58 9.58
N LEU A 70 -3.03 -13.30 9.04
CA LEU A 70 -4.12 -12.62 9.74
C LEU A 70 -4.77 -13.49 10.83
N SER A 71 -4.39 -14.76 10.96
CA SER A 71 -4.77 -15.62 12.08
C SER A 71 -4.07 -15.26 13.40
N ASP A 72 -2.93 -14.54 13.34
CA ASP A 72 -2.25 -14.02 14.54
C ASP A 72 -3.08 -12.92 15.20
N PRO A 73 -3.36 -13.00 16.50
CA PRO A 73 -4.25 -12.05 17.18
C PRO A 73 -3.81 -10.59 17.13
N VAL A 74 -2.50 -10.30 17.14
CA VAL A 74 -1.98 -8.93 17.07
C VAL A 74 -2.05 -8.42 15.64
N VAL A 75 -1.58 -9.23 14.68
CA VAL A 75 -1.64 -8.90 13.25
C VAL A 75 -3.10 -8.67 12.82
N ARG A 76 -4.02 -9.55 13.29
CA ARG A 76 -5.44 -9.42 13.02
C ARG A 76 -6.02 -8.09 13.50
N ARG A 77 -5.76 -7.69 14.75
CA ARG A 77 -6.25 -6.39 15.28
C ARG A 77 -5.74 -5.21 14.46
N VAL A 78 -4.47 -5.25 14.04
CA VAL A 78 -3.90 -4.21 13.17
C VAL A 78 -4.58 -4.22 11.80
N ALA A 79 -4.80 -5.37 11.20
CA ALA A 79 -5.50 -5.50 9.92
C ALA A 79 -6.99 -5.05 10.04
N GLU A 80 -7.70 -5.40 11.11
CA GLU A 80 -9.06 -4.94 11.39
C GLU A 80 -9.13 -3.41 11.49
N ARG A 81 -8.12 -2.77 12.08
CA ARG A 81 -7.99 -1.31 12.10
C ARG A 81 -7.73 -0.74 10.69
N CYS A 82 -6.91 -1.41 9.88
CA CYS A 82 -6.69 -0.99 8.49
C CYS A 82 -7.98 -1.03 7.67
N VAL A 83 -8.76 -2.12 7.75
CA VAL A 83 -10.01 -2.21 6.97
C VAL A 83 -11.08 -1.25 7.44
N SER A 84 -11.02 -0.74 8.69
CA SER A 84 -11.93 0.33 9.14
C SER A 84 -11.79 1.64 8.36
N LEU A 85 -10.71 1.80 7.59
CA LEU A 85 -10.50 2.93 6.67
C LEU A 85 -11.19 2.72 5.31
N THR A 86 -11.71 1.53 5.06
CA THR A 86 -12.27 1.07 3.78
C THR A 86 -13.75 0.70 3.93
N ASP A 87 -14.38 0.37 2.82
CA ASP A 87 -15.74 -0.19 2.76
C ASP A 87 -15.74 -1.73 2.61
N ARG A 88 -14.60 -2.38 2.90
CA ARG A 88 -14.39 -3.83 2.69
C ARG A 88 -14.16 -4.56 4.02
N PRO A 89 -14.58 -5.83 4.12
CA PRO A 89 -14.33 -6.66 5.30
C PRO A 89 -12.91 -7.25 5.29
N LEU A 90 -12.47 -7.74 6.46
CA LEU A 90 -11.14 -8.33 6.64
C LEU A 90 -10.85 -9.52 5.70
N VAL A 91 -11.87 -10.28 5.31
CA VAL A 91 -11.71 -11.42 4.38
C VAL A 91 -11.26 -11.02 2.98
N ASN A 92 -11.28 -9.72 2.66
CA ASN A 92 -10.77 -9.19 1.41
C ASN A 92 -9.26 -8.86 1.48
N CYS A 93 -8.61 -9.08 2.62
CA CYS A 93 -7.21 -8.73 2.81
C CYS A 93 -6.27 -9.89 2.49
N GLU A 94 -5.12 -9.54 1.93
CA GLU A 94 -3.95 -10.42 1.91
C GLU A 94 -3.34 -10.53 3.30
N SER A 95 -2.43 -11.49 3.51
CA SER A 95 -1.56 -11.52 4.68
C SER A 95 -0.77 -10.21 4.80
N LEU A 96 -0.40 -9.81 6.01
CA LEU A 96 0.35 -8.58 6.25
C LEU A 96 1.77 -8.74 5.72
N GLN A 97 2.14 -7.95 4.70
CA GLN A 97 3.49 -7.92 4.16
C GLN A 97 4.38 -6.99 4.99
N VAL A 98 5.39 -7.53 5.66
CA VAL A 98 6.41 -6.74 6.35
C VAL A 98 7.62 -6.59 5.45
N LEU A 99 8.10 -5.36 5.30
CA LEU A 99 9.21 -5.00 4.44
C LEU A 99 10.32 -4.34 5.23
N ARG A 100 11.57 -4.74 4.93
CA ARG A 100 12.77 -4.12 5.43
C ARG A 100 13.64 -3.64 4.26
N TYR A 101 13.99 -2.36 4.30
CA TYR A 101 14.91 -1.71 3.36
C TYR A 101 16.16 -1.29 4.12
N LYS A 102 17.30 -1.80 3.70
CA LYS A 102 18.63 -1.38 4.19
C LYS A 102 19.09 -0.15 3.42
N GLU A 103 20.25 0.39 3.77
CA GLU A 103 20.86 1.48 3.02
C GLU A 103 20.97 1.13 1.53
N GLY A 104 20.55 2.07 0.67
CA GLY A 104 20.39 1.86 -0.78
C GLY A 104 19.07 1.20 -1.20
N GLY A 105 18.40 0.54 -0.25
CA GLY A 105 17.13 -0.16 -0.51
C GLY A 105 16.05 0.74 -1.05
N LYS A 106 15.34 0.28 -2.08
CA LYS A 106 14.37 1.06 -2.84
C LYS A 106 13.30 0.17 -3.47
N TYR A 107 12.24 0.78 -3.95
CA TYR A 107 11.29 0.16 -4.89
C TYR A 107 10.85 1.20 -5.92
N LYS A 108 11.17 0.96 -7.20
CA LYS A 108 10.80 1.86 -8.30
C LYS A 108 9.29 2.08 -8.36
N PRO A 109 8.83 3.21 -8.95
CA PRO A 109 7.40 3.48 -9.09
C PRO A 109 6.65 2.34 -9.79
N HIS A 110 5.58 1.87 -9.13
CA HIS A 110 4.76 0.74 -9.55
C HIS A 110 3.28 0.99 -9.18
N GLN A 111 2.42 0.14 -9.69
CA GLN A 111 1.01 0.05 -9.30
C GLN A 111 0.83 -1.15 -8.38
N ASP A 112 -0.05 -1.04 -7.38
CA ASP A 112 -0.42 -2.17 -6.52
C ASP A 112 -1.50 -3.05 -7.14
N THR A 113 -2.19 -2.55 -8.16
CA THR A 113 -3.18 -3.31 -8.91
C THR A 113 -2.71 -3.49 -10.36
N PHE A 114 -3.02 -4.64 -10.96
CA PHE A 114 -2.58 -5.04 -12.29
C PHE A 114 -3.77 -5.51 -13.13
N ASN A 115 -3.67 -5.44 -14.46
CA ASN A 115 -4.73 -5.86 -15.35
C ASN A 115 -5.00 -7.37 -15.32
N ASP A 116 -3.99 -8.18 -15.02
CA ASP A 116 -4.07 -9.64 -14.91
C ASP A 116 -4.70 -10.16 -13.61
N MET A 117 -5.00 -9.27 -12.64
CA MET A 117 -5.73 -9.64 -11.42
C MET A 117 -7.23 -9.93 -11.67
N GLY A 118 -7.70 -9.88 -12.92
CA GLY A 118 -9.10 -10.07 -13.26
C GLY A 118 -10.01 -9.04 -12.55
N ASP A 119 -11.16 -9.49 -12.06
CA ASP A 119 -12.13 -8.62 -11.38
C ASP A 119 -11.81 -8.40 -9.89
N ASN A 120 -10.97 -9.25 -9.28
CA ASN A 120 -10.61 -9.13 -7.86
C ASN A 120 -9.38 -8.23 -7.64
N LYS A 121 -9.46 -7.00 -8.08
CA LYS A 121 -8.40 -6.01 -7.97
C LYS A 121 -8.17 -5.58 -6.52
N ARG A 122 -6.91 -5.24 -6.18
CA ARG A 122 -6.62 -4.48 -4.97
C ARG A 122 -7.27 -3.10 -5.08
N MET A 123 -8.14 -2.74 -4.13
CA MET A 123 -8.88 -1.47 -4.10
C MET A 123 -8.16 -0.43 -3.26
N TYR A 124 -7.50 -0.90 -2.19
CA TYR A 124 -6.86 -0.04 -1.20
C TYR A 124 -5.53 -0.62 -0.77
N THR A 125 -4.61 0.28 -0.45
CA THR A 125 -3.35 -0.02 0.22
C THR A 125 -3.24 0.79 1.49
N VAL A 126 -2.83 0.11 2.57
CA VAL A 126 -2.43 0.74 3.83
C VAL A 126 -0.96 0.41 4.07
N ILE A 127 -0.10 1.44 4.07
CA ILE A 127 1.31 1.30 4.46
C ILE A 127 1.45 1.76 5.90
N LEU A 128 1.98 0.89 6.77
CA LEU A 128 2.22 1.19 8.18
C LEU A 128 3.71 1.43 8.41
N ALA A 129 4.09 2.54 9.03
CA ALA A 129 5.48 2.79 9.42
C ALA A 129 5.78 2.08 10.75
N LEU A 130 6.71 1.11 10.73
CA LEU A 130 7.12 0.39 11.93
C LEU A 130 8.23 1.14 12.69
N ASN A 131 9.04 1.93 12.00
CA ASN A 131 10.07 2.79 12.58
C ASN A 131 10.23 4.08 11.76
N ASP A 132 11.06 5.00 12.23
CA ASP A 132 11.39 6.27 11.54
C ASP A 132 12.85 6.70 11.73
N GLU A 133 13.69 5.87 12.38
CA GLU A 133 15.12 6.11 12.61
C GLU A 133 15.95 5.78 11.35
N TYR A 134 15.61 6.41 10.21
CA TYR A 134 16.33 6.29 8.95
C TYR A 134 16.23 7.61 8.15
N GLU A 135 17.14 7.84 7.21
CA GLU A 135 17.11 8.97 6.29
C GLU A 135 16.72 8.50 4.88
N GLY A 136 16.11 9.40 4.11
CA GLY A 136 15.55 9.06 2.79
C GLY A 136 14.34 8.12 2.92
N GLY A 137 14.14 7.24 1.95
CA GLY A 137 13.12 6.20 2.00
C GLY A 137 11.68 6.73 1.98
N GLU A 138 11.42 7.94 1.51
CA GLU A 138 10.08 8.50 1.36
C GLU A 138 9.24 7.62 0.43
N THR A 139 7.94 7.51 0.70
CA THR A 139 6.99 6.95 -0.27
C THR A 139 6.57 8.08 -1.22
N GLU A 140 6.93 7.95 -2.49
CA GLU A 140 6.63 8.96 -3.51
C GLU A 140 5.42 8.58 -4.37
N PHE A 141 4.68 9.60 -4.81
CA PHE A 141 3.63 9.51 -5.83
C PHE A 141 4.00 10.50 -6.94
N PRO A 142 4.82 10.08 -7.94
CA PRO A 142 5.42 10.99 -8.90
C PRO A 142 4.37 11.76 -9.71
N ASN A 143 3.26 11.12 -10.10
CA ASN A 143 2.19 11.77 -10.87
C ASN A 143 1.30 12.71 -10.04
N LEU A 144 1.47 12.74 -8.73
CA LEU A 144 0.84 13.72 -7.83
C LEU A 144 1.81 14.80 -7.37
N GLY A 145 3.12 14.65 -7.63
CA GLY A 145 4.18 15.50 -7.09
C GLY A 145 4.20 15.46 -5.55
N LYS A 146 3.97 14.29 -4.93
CA LYS A 146 3.88 14.13 -3.49
C LYS A 146 4.86 13.08 -2.98
N GLU A 147 5.42 13.36 -1.80
CA GLU A 147 6.29 12.46 -1.05
C GLU A 147 5.81 12.41 0.40
N TYR A 148 5.87 11.23 0.99
CA TYR A 148 5.43 10.99 2.36
C TYR A 148 6.59 10.36 3.15
N LYS A 149 7.09 11.09 4.14
CA LYS A 149 7.99 10.57 5.18
C LYS A 149 7.14 10.32 6.43
N MET A 150 6.81 9.07 6.66
CA MET A 150 5.99 8.69 7.81
C MET A 150 6.82 8.61 9.08
N LYS A 151 6.22 8.97 10.21
CA LYS A 151 6.72 8.69 11.55
C LYS A 151 6.32 7.28 12.00
N ALA A 152 7.08 6.73 12.93
CA ALA A 152 6.75 5.45 13.54
C ALA A 152 5.33 5.45 14.11
N GLY A 153 4.53 4.45 13.75
CA GLY A 153 3.12 4.33 14.16
C GLY A 153 2.11 5.02 13.24
N GLU A 154 2.54 5.77 12.23
CA GLU A 154 1.64 6.35 11.23
C GLU A 154 1.25 5.34 10.15
N ALA A 155 0.09 5.58 9.52
CA ALA A 155 -0.38 4.87 8.35
C ALA A 155 -0.51 5.81 7.15
N LEU A 156 -0.07 5.38 5.98
CA LEU A 156 -0.37 6.01 4.70
C LEU A 156 -1.45 5.18 3.99
N PHE A 157 -2.63 5.76 3.83
CA PHE A 157 -3.78 5.14 3.19
C PHE A 157 -4.02 5.74 1.81
N PHE A 158 -4.22 4.89 0.80
CA PHE A 158 -4.56 5.35 -0.54
C PHE A 158 -5.40 4.33 -1.32
N HIS A 159 -6.16 4.86 -2.28
CA HIS A 159 -6.88 4.09 -3.27
C HIS A 159 -5.94 3.68 -4.40
N THR A 160 -6.07 2.47 -4.91
CA THR A 160 -5.28 1.98 -6.06
C THR A 160 -5.96 2.25 -7.40
N LEU A 161 -7.27 2.59 -7.34
CA LEU A 161 -8.13 2.82 -8.48
C LEU A 161 -8.81 4.21 -8.37
N ASP A 162 -9.38 4.68 -9.48
CA ASP A 162 -10.22 5.87 -9.50
C ASP A 162 -11.66 5.59 -9.06
N ASN A 163 -12.54 6.59 -9.15
CA ASN A 163 -13.96 6.48 -8.78
C ASN A 163 -14.80 5.55 -9.68
N TYR A 164 -14.25 5.10 -10.80
CA TYR A 164 -14.85 4.10 -11.70
C TYR A 164 -14.24 2.71 -11.52
N GLU A 165 -13.43 2.52 -10.48
CA GLU A 165 -12.66 1.29 -10.23
C GLU A 165 -11.71 0.93 -11.40
N LEU A 166 -11.21 1.95 -12.10
CA LEU A 166 -10.22 1.80 -13.14
C LEU A 166 -8.82 2.17 -12.65
N MET A 167 -7.82 1.51 -13.20
CA MET A 167 -6.41 1.85 -12.92
C MET A 167 -6.14 3.31 -13.26
N THR A 168 -5.47 4.01 -12.37
CA THR A 168 -5.13 5.42 -12.55
C THR A 168 -3.65 5.66 -12.35
N SER A 169 -3.04 6.43 -13.22
CA SER A 169 -1.64 6.82 -13.08
C SER A 169 -1.36 7.62 -11.80
N LYS A 170 -2.40 8.19 -11.18
CA LYS A 170 -2.30 8.93 -9.91
C LYS A 170 -1.98 8.03 -8.71
N ALA A 171 -2.26 6.72 -8.81
CA ALA A 171 -1.91 5.72 -7.81
C ALA A 171 -0.50 5.13 -7.98
N LEU A 172 0.22 5.52 -9.05
CA LEU A 172 1.62 5.13 -9.24
C LEU A 172 2.45 5.65 -8.07
N HIS A 173 3.15 4.77 -7.38
CA HIS A 173 3.96 5.12 -6.22
C HIS A 173 5.21 4.25 -6.12
N GLY A 174 6.20 4.71 -5.35
CA GLY A 174 7.46 4.01 -5.13
C GLY A 174 8.08 4.33 -3.78
N GLY A 175 9.08 3.55 -3.39
CA GLY A 175 9.93 3.81 -2.23
C GLY A 175 11.27 4.37 -2.68
N LYS A 176 11.57 5.61 -2.33
CA LYS A 176 12.87 6.24 -2.61
C LYS A 176 13.99 5.50 -1.88
N PRO A 177 15.25 5.60 -2.34
CA PRO A 177 16.36 4.95 -1.65
C PRO A 177 16.50 5.41 -0.20
N VAL A 178 16.70 4.45 0.70
CA VAL A 178 17.13 4.70 2.08
C VAL A 178 18.57 5.21 2.03
N LYS A 179 18.85 6.37 2.61
CA LYS A 179 20.18 7.00 2.60
C LYS A 179 21.05 6.53 3.76
N SER A 180 20.44 6.29 4.92
CA SER A 180 21.10 5.72 6.11
C SER A 180 20.07 5.06 7.03
N GLY A 181 20.50 4.10 7.82
CA GLY A 181 19.65 3.31 8.72
C GLY A 181 18.88 2.22 8.00
N GLU A 182 17.86 1.70 8.65
CA GLU A 182 16.95 0.69 8.10
C GLU A 182 15.50 1.18 8.16
N LYS A 183 14.77 1.10 7.04
CA LYS A 183 13.34 1.40 7.00
C LYS A 183 12.53 0.12 7.11
N TRP A 184 11.59 0.09 8.07
CA TRP A 184 10.64 -1.00 8.24
C TRP A 184 9.21 -0.50 8.08
N ILE A 185 8.47 -1.17 7.21
CA ILE A 185 7.04 -0.88 6.97
C ILE A 185 6.25 -2.17 6.85
N CYS A 186 4.91 -2.07 6.95
CA CYS A 186 4.01 -3.12 6.51
C CYS A 186 3.10 -2.61 5.41
N ASN A 187 2.74 -3.48 4.47
CA ASN A 187 1.65 -3.26 3.52
C ASN A 187 0.50 -4.18 3.85
N LEU A 188 -0.72 -3.64 3.89
CA LEU A 188 -1.95 -4.42 3.82
C LEU A 188 -2.69 -4.02 2.56
N TRP A 189 -2.90 -5.00 1.66
CA TRP A 189 -3.73 -4.83 0.49
C TRP A 189 -5.13 -5.35 0.74
N VAL A 190 -6.13 -4.58 0.27
CA VAL A 190 -7.54 -4.90 0.42
C VAL A 190 -8.16 -5.01 -0.97
N HIS A 191 -8.67 -6.20 -1.28
CA HIS A 191 -9.26 -6.55 -2.56
C HIS A 191 -10.73 -6.15 -2.66
N LYS A 192 -11.24 -6.12 -3.88
CA LYS A 192 -12.65 -5.86 -4.18
C LYS A 192 -13.57 -6.93 -3.58
N TYR A 193 -13.17 -8.18 -3.69
CA TYR A 193 -13.88 -9.37 -3.20
C TYR A 193 -13.02 -10.13 -2.21
N GLN A 194 -13.55 -11.19 -1.62
CA GLN A 194 -12.81 -12.08 -0.75
C GLN A 194 -11.50 -12.52 -1.43
N TYR A 195 -10.41 -12.44 -0.68
CA TYR A 195 -9.09 -12.88 -1.12
C TYR A 195 -8.84 -14.32 -0.65
N ASP A 196 -8.53 -15.20 -1.59
CA ASP A 196 -8.20 -16.60 -1.31
C ASP A 196 -6.72 -16.81 -1.68
N GLU A 197 -5.85 -16.99 -0.67
CA GLU A 197 -4.40 -17.18 -0.88
C GLU A 197 -4.06 -18.43 -1.72
N GLN A 198 -5.02 -19.33 -1.97
CA GLN A 198 -4.83 -20.57 -2.73
C GLN A 198 -4.98 -20.40 -4.25
N ILE A 199 -5.25 -19.18 -4.74
CA ILE A 199 -5.52 -18.94 -6.17
C ILE A 199 -4.31 -18.33 -6.91
N LEU A 200 -3.17 -18.13 -6.23
CA LEU A 200 -1.92 -17.62 -6.85
C LEU A 200 -0.87 -18.70 -7.02
#